data_4af42e553348a5058b85442314935bbd
#
_entry.id   4af42e553348a5058b85442314935bbd
#
_cell.length_a   1.000
_cell.length_b   1.000
_cell.length_c   1.000
_cell.angle_alpha   90.00
_cell.angle_beta   90.00
_cell.angle_gamma   90.00
#
_symmetry.space_group_name_H-M   'P 1'
#
loop_
_entity.id
_entity.type
_entity.pdbx_description
1 polymer ?
#
loop_
_entity_poly.entity_id
_entity_poly.type
_entity_poly.pdbx_seq_one_letter_code
_entity_poly.pdbx_strand_id
1 'polypeptide(L)'
;MKNILKLTSLAVIATTALTTTVLIGPSFAQGMGEPMGNSGSMNMGDMKSMKTLEKATGKTFDIYWMSQMIAHHNIAVGMANYVLKKGKDANVKKAAQDIVRAQSLEVKQMTGWLKNWYNAKPNAAQMKLMVVDMQPMVDASQGKMPGHSMMMGSPDKNFLENMIPHHQSAVDMAKLALTKALRPELKTFAQGVIDVQTVEITQYETWLKAMK
;
A
#
# COMPACT_ATOMS: atom_id res chain seq x y z
N MET A 1 8.85 -39.80 -23.63
CA MET A 1 7.54 -39.42 -23.08
C MET A 1 7.71 -38.03 -22.50
N LYS A 2 7.15 -36.99 -23.14
CA LYS A 2 7.34 -35.58 -22.81
C LYS A 2 6.20 -35.13 -21.85
N ASN A 3 6.50 -34.91 -20.59
CA ASN A 3 5.55 -34.33 -19.67
C ASN A 3 5.55 -32.82 -19.85
N ILE A 4 4.50 -32.31 -20.48
CA ILE A 4 4.20 -30.89 -20.58
C ILE A 4 3.54 -30.47 -19.25
N LEU A 5 4.30 -29.81 -18.40
CA LEU A 5 3.73 -29.10 -17.22
C LEU A 5 2.87 -27.96 -17.73
N LYS A 6 1.57 -28.09 -17.60
CA LYS A 6 0.63 -26.98 -17.81
C LYS A 6 0.84 -25.94 -16.69
N LEU A 7 1.37 -24.78 -17.05
CA LEU A 7 1.28 -23.59 -16.23
C LEU A 7 -0.19 -23.18 -16.12
N THR A 8 -0.82 -23.43 -14.99
CA THR A 8 -2.10 -22.82 -14.66
C THR A 8 -1.85 -21.38 -14.29
N SER A 9 -2.26 -20.47 -15.16
CA SER A 9 -2.39 -19.05 -14.86
C SER A 9 -3.30 -18.88 -13.65
N LEU A 10 -2.73 -18.44 -12.54
CA LEU A 10 -3.52 -18.01 -11.39
C LEU A 10 -4.16 -16.67 -11.77
N ALA A 11 -5.46 -16.74 -11.99
CA ALA A 11 -6.26 -15.58 -12.28
C ALA A 11 -6.16 -14.56 -11.13
N VAL A 12 -5.85 -13.33 -11.49
CA VAL A 12 -6.11 -12.15 -10.67
C VAL A 12 -7.59 -12.21 -10.28
N ILE A 13 -7.89 -12.36 -9.03
CA ILE A 13 -9.28 -12.29 -8.55
C ILE A 13 -9.68 -10.82 -8.63
N ALA A 14 -10.23 -10.45 -9.77
CA ALA A 14 -11.00 -9.22 -9.91
C ALA A 14 -12.24 -9.37 -9.04
N THR A 15 -12.24 -8.72 -7.87
CA THR A 15 -13.46 -8.53 -7.10
C THR A 15 -14.40 -7.68 -7.93
N THR A 16 -15.56 -8.22 -8.26
CA THR A 16 -16.64 -7.57 -8.97
C THR A 16 -16.99 -6.24 -8.30
N ALA A 17 -16.58 -5.15 -8.95
CA ALA A 17 -17.07 -3.83 -8.61
C ALA A 17 -18.55 -3.75 -8.98
N LEU A 18 -19.38 -3.41 -8.02
CA LEU A 18 -20.78 -3.05 -8.25
C LEU A 18 -20.77 -1.76 -9.07
N THR A 19 -21.19 -1.85 -10.33
CA THR A 19 -21.36 -0.71 -11.22
C THR A 19 -22.55 0.12 -10.78
N THR A 20 -22.32 1.18 -10.02
CA THR A 20 -23.27 2.28 -9.92
C THR A 20 -22.93 3.29 -11.02
N THR A 21 -23.82 3.40 -11.99
CA THR A 21 -23.77 4.39 -13.06
C THR A 21 -23.91 5.78 -12.47
N VAL A 22 -22.81 6.54 -12.43
CA VAL A 22 -22.84 7.96 -12.09
C VAL A 22 -23.03 8.74 -13.37
N LEU A 23 -24.18 9.43 -13.49
CA LEU A 23 -24.46 10.41 -14.53
C LEU A 23 -23.54 11.63 -14.34
N ILE A 24 -22.73 11.92 -15.35
CA ILE A 24 -21.85 13.08 -15.39
C ILE A 24 -22.72 14.30 -15.81
N GLY A 25 -22.91 15.23 -14.89
CA GLY A 25 -23.42 16.58 -15.17
C GLY A 25 -22.23 17.56 -15.23
N PRO A 26 -22.39 18.72 -15.95
CA PRO A 26 -21.24 19.53 -16.35
C PRO A 26 -20.67 20.42 -15.23
N SER A 27 -19.37 20.53 -15.30
CA SER A 27 -18.44 21.56 -14.83
C SER A 27 -19.00 22.79 -14.12
N PHE A 28 -18.52 23.03 -12.90
CA PHE A 28 -18.32 24.38 -12.36
C PHE A 28 -16.87 24.50 -11.85
N ALA A 29 -16.08 25.27 -12.60
CA ALA A 29 -14.84 25.84 -12.10
C ALA A 29 -15.19 26.99 -11.17
N GLN A 30 -14.57 27.04 -10.01
CA GLN A 30 -14.03 28.21 -9.28
C GLN A 30 -14.04 27.99 -7.77
N GLY A 31 -12.91 28.29 -7.18
CA GLY A 31 -12.78 28.39 -5.72
C GLY A 31 -11.52 27.74 -5.19
N MET A 32 -10.36 28.34 -5.46
CA MET A 32 -9.12 28.00 -4.74
C MET A 32 -9.29 28.36 -3.27
N GLY A 33 -9.62 27.37 -2.46
CA GLY A 33 -9.45 27.42 -1.00
C GLY A 33 -8.14 26.72 -0.67
N GLU A 34 -7.21 27.44 -0.10
CA GLU A 34 -5.96 26.91 0.46
C GLU A 34 -6.28 25.71 1.37
N PRO A 35 -5.57 24.56 1.25
CA PRO A 35 -5.76 23.46 2.19
C PRO A 35 -5.15 23.84 3.53
N MET A 36 -6.02 24.06 4.50
CA MET A 36 -5.65 24.24 5.90
C MET A 36 -5.01 22.96 6.46
N GLY A 37 -3.84 23.10 7.06
CA GLY A 37 -3.29 22.14 8.01
C GLY A 37 -2.27 21.19 7.42
N ASN A 38 -1.01 21.59 7.49
CA ASN A 38 0.17 20.75 7.37
C ASN A 38 0.19 19.69 8.49
N SER A 39 -0.62 18.67 8.37
CA SER A 39 -0.45 17.38 9.00
C SER A 39 0.75 16.76 8.28
N GLY A 40 1.91 16.58 8.95
CA GLY A 40 3.20 16.26 8.38
C GLY A 40 3.15 15.17 7.30
N SER A 41 2.86 15.58 6.09
CA SER A 41 2.93 14.75 4.90
C SER A 41 4.36 14.28 4.78
N MET A 42 4.62 12.99 5.05
CA MET A 42 5.90 12.40 4.75
C MET A 42 6.17 12.59 3.26
N ASN A 43 7.16 13.44 2.94
CA ASN A 43 7.60 13.59 1.57
C ASN A 43 8.29 12.28 1.15
N MET A 44 7.63 11.52 0.28
CA MET A 44 8.14 10.24 -0.22
C MET A 44 9.55 10.36 -0.82
N GLY A 45 9.89 11.51 -1.44
CA GLY A 45 11.20 11.78 -1.99
C GLY A 45 12.33 11.83 -0.94
N ASP A 46 11.99 12.03 0.34
CA ASP A 46 12.98 12.05 1.43
C ASP A 46 13.22 10.68 2.05
N MET A 47 12.36 9.70 1.78
CA MET A 47 12.51 8.35 2.32
C MET A 47 13.76 7.65 1.79
N LYS A 48 14.54 7.08 2.71
CA LYS A 48 15.78 6.36 2.36
C LYS A 48 15.49 5.13 1.49
N SER A 49 14.37 4.46 1.72
CA SER A 49 13.91 3.34 0.92
C SER A 49 13.71 3.75 -0.55
N MET A 50 12.99 4.85 -0.82
CA MET A 50 12.78 5.34 -2.18
C MET A 50 14.10 5.72 -2.86
N LYS A 51 14.99 6.43 -2.18
CA LYS A 51 16.31 6.80 -2.73
C LYS A 51 17.16 5.60 -3.17
N THR A 52 17.00 4.45 -2.49
CA THR A 52 17.69 3.20 -2.90
C THR A 52 17.06 2.58 -4.15
N LEU A 53 15.74 2.64 -4.30
CA LEU A 53 15.05 2.18 -5.51
C LEU A 53 15.35 3.05 -6.73
N GLU A 54 15.39 4.36 -6.56
CA GLU A 54 15.74 5.29 -7.65
C GLU A 54 17.13 5.02 -8.23
N LYS A 55 18.08 4.63 -7.39
CA LYS A 55 19.45 4.32 -7.81
C LYS A 55 19.61 2.89 -8.35
N ALA A 56 18.75 1.96 -7.96
CA ALA A 56 18.84 0.57 -8.37
C ALA A 56 18.38 0.38 -9.82
N THR A 57 18.93 -0.64 -10.51
CA THR A 57 18.59 -1.00 -11.88
C THR A 57 18.59 -2.51 -12.06
N GLY A 58 17.88 -3.00 -13.09
CA GLY A 58 17.88 -4.40 -13.49
C GLY A 58 17.49 -5.34 -12.34
N LYS A 59 18.19 -6.47 -12.22
CA LYS A 59 17.97 -7.46 -11.16
C LYS A 59 18.01 -6.87 -9.74
N THR A 60 18.90 -5.91 -9.50
CA THR A 60 19.03 -5.26 -8.19
C THR A 60 17.77 -4.47 -7.86
N PHE A 61 17.21 -3.74 -8.85
CA PHE A 61 15.94 -3.04 -8.68
C PHE A 61 14.81 -4.01 -8.30
N ASP A 62 14.63 -5.08 -9.05
CA ASP A 62 13.56 -6.06 -8.80
C ASP A 62 13.67 -6.66 -7.39
N ILE A 63 14.89 -7.06 -6.98
CA ILE A 63 15.11 -7.62 -5.63
C ILE A 63 14.82 -6.57 -4.54
N TYR A 64 15.29 -5.34 -4.70
CA TYR A 64 15.10 -4.28 -3.72
C TYR A 64 13.62 -3.88 -3.63
N TRP A 65 12.98 -3.69 -4.78
CA TRP A 65 11.58 -3.33 -4.84
C TRP A 65 10.68 -4.38 -4.18
N MET A 66 10.82 -5.65 -4.54
CA MET A 66 10.07 -6.73 -3.91
C MET A 66 10.34 -6.83 -2.40
N SER A 67 11.59 -6.65 -1.97
CA SER A 67 11.94 -6.71 -0.55
C SER A 67 11.32 -5.57 0.24
N GLN A 68 11.33 -4.36 -0.30
CA GLN A 68 10.69 -3.20 0.32
C GLN A 68 9.17 -3.33 0.31
N MET A 69 8.56 -3.78 -0.79
CA MET A 69 7.11 -3.96 -0.89
C MET A 69 6.61 -5.08 0.05
N ILE A 70 7.39 -6.15 0.25
CA ILE A 70 7.11 -7.17 1.28
C ILE A 70 7.06 -6.55 2.68
N ALA A 71 8.03 -5.71 3.03
CA ALA A 71 8.04 -5.03 4.33
C ALA A 71 6.87 -4.05 4.45
N HIS A 72 6.59 -3.28 3.41
CA HIS A 72 5.47 -2.34 3.32
C HIS A 72 4.13 -3.06 3.54
N HIS A 73 3.87 -4.17 2.86
CA HIS A 73 2.65 -4.96 3.03
C HIS A 73 2.52 -5.56 4.43
N ASN A 74 3.62 -6.05 5.00
CA ASN A 74 3.61 -6.54 6.38
C ASN A 74 3.23 -5.44 7.39
N ILE A 75 3.63 -4.19 7.13
CA ILE A 75 3.23 -3.02 7.94
C ILE A 75 1.72 -2.79 7.83
N ALA A 76 1.15 -2.76 6.61
CA ALA A 76 -0.30 -2.62 6.42
C ALA A 76 -1.09 -3.72 7.13
N VAL A 77 -0.63 -4.98 7.03
CA VAL A 77 -1.23 -6.12 7.75
C VAL A 77 -1.17 -5.89 9.26
N GLY A 78 -0.07 -5.35 9.78
CA GLY A 78 0.06 -4.99 11.19
C GLY A 78 -0.93 -3.91 11.63
N MET A 79 -1.06 -2.82 10.86
CA MET A 79 -2.03 -1.75 11.10
C MET A 79 -3.47 -2.27 11.02
N ALA A 80 -3.79 -3.09 10.01
CA ALA A 80 -5.09 -3.70 9.83
C ALA A 80 -5.46 -4.62 11.01
N ASN A 81 -4.54 -5.47 11.47
CA ASN A 81 -4.76 -6.32 12.65
C ASN A 81 -4.99 -5.51 13.94
N TYR A 82 -4.36 -4.35 14.07
CA TYR A 82 -4.62 -3.46 15.20
C TYR A 82 -6.05 -2.92 15.18
N VAL A 83 -6.52 -2.36 14.05
CA VAL A 83 -7.86 -1.82 13.95
C VAL A 83 -8.94 -2.90 14.00
N LEU A 84 -8.68 -4.12 13.54
CA LEU A 84 -9.59 -5.25 13.72
C LEU A 84 -9.87 -5.55 15.20
N LYS A 85 -8.87 -5.35 16.07
CA LYS A 85 -9.00 -5.57 17.54
C LYS A 85 -9.60 -4.37 18.25
N LYS A 86 -9.35 -3.14 17.81
CA LYS A 86 -9.66 -1.92 18.55
C LYS A 86 -10.74 -1.05 17.92
N GLY A 87 -10.93 -1.15 16.60
CA GLY A 87 -11.93 -0.39 15.85
C GLY A 87 -13.35 -0.91 16.06
N LYS A 88 -14.30 -0.05 15.76
CA LYS A 88 -15.74 -0.31 15.94
C LYS A 88 -16.52 -0.19 14.63
N ASP A 89 -16.02 0.59 13.66
CA ASP A 89 -16.70 0.79 12.37
C ASP A 89 -16.67 -0.49 11.52
N ALA A 90 -17.81 -0.91 11.04
CA ALA A 90 -17.96 -2.16 10.28
C ALA A 90 -17.27 -2.08 8.90
N ASN A 91 -17.31 -0.93 8.23
CA ASN A 91 -16.70 -0.74 6.92
C ASN A 91 -15.17 -0.74 7.04
N VAL A 92 -14.63 -0.04 8.05
CA VAL A 92 -13.19 -0.02 8.35
C VAL A 92 -12.68 -1.42 8.69
N LYS A 93 -13.41 -2.17 9.50
CA LYS A 93 -13.05 -3.56 9.83
C LYS A 93 -13.10 -4.47 8.60
N LYS A 94 -14.09 -4.28 7.72
CA LYS A 94 -14.15 -5.03 6.45
C LYS A 94 -12.93 -4.74 5.56
N ALA A 95 -12.58 -3.47 5.38
CA ALA A 95 -11.39 -3.06 4.63
C ALA A 95 -10.11 -3.65 5.24
N ALA A 96 -9.98 -3.60 6.56
CA ALA A 96 -8.84 -4.19 7.26
C ALA A 96 -8.73 -5.71 7.04
N GLN A 97 -9.86 -6.45 7.01
CA GLN A 97 -9.88 -7.88 6.67
C GLN A 97 -9.41 -8.13 5.22
N ASP A 98 -9.86 -7.29 4.29
CA ASP A 98 -9.49 -7.40 2.87
C ASP A 98 -7.99 -7.11 2.68
N ILE A 99 -7.44 -6.10 3.36
CA ILE A 99 -5.99 -5.81 3.38
C ILE A 99 -5.20 -7.03 3.91
N VAL A 100 -5.59 -7.59 5.06
CA VAL A 100 -4.89 -8.75 5.63
C VAL A 100 -4.87 -9.90 4.64
N ARG A 101 -6.00 -10.18 4.00
CA ARG A 101 -6.12 -11.27 3.02
C ARG A 101 -5.28 -11.01 1.76
N ALA A 102 -5.48 -9.86 1.11
CA ALA A 102 -4.87 -9.54 -0.17
C ALA A 102 -3.35 -9.40 -0.02
N GLN A 103 -2.90 -8.54 0.88
CA GLN A 103 -1.47 -8.22 1.00
C GLN A 103 -0.65 -9.38 1.58
N SER A 104 -1.25 -10.29 2.38
CA SER A 104 -0.56 -11.53 2.78
C SER A 104 -0.33 -12.47 1.60
N LEU A 105 -1.24 -12.52 0.62
CA LEU A 105 -1.05 -13.30 -0.61
C LEU A 105 0.03 -12.69 -1.50
N GLU A 106 0.05 -11.38 -1.62
CA GLU A 106 1.04 -10.63 -2.38
C GLU A 106 2.45 -10.78 -1.80
N VAL A 107 2.59 -10.78 -0.48
CA VAL A 107 3.85 -11.11 0.21
C VAL A 107 4.35 -12.50 -0.16
N LYS A 108 3.47 -13.51 -0.14
CA LYS A 108 3.83 -14.87 -0.55
C LYS A 108 4.25 -14.93 -2.01
N GLN A 109 3.55 -14.24 -2.89
CA GLN A 109 3.84 -14.17 -4.32
C GLN A 109 5.22 -13.56 -4.57
N MET A 110 5.50 -12.39 -4.02
CA MET A 110 6.80 -11.71 -4.17
C MET A 110 7.95 -12.53 -3.57
N THR A 111 7.73 -13.19 -2.43
CA THR A 111 8.72 -14.08 -1.83
C THR A 111 9.02 -15.28 -2.74
N GLY A 112 7.99 -15.85 -3.35
CA GLY A 112 8.12 -16.91 -4.36
C GLY A 112 8.90 -16.45 -5.59
N TRP A 113 8.63 -15.24 -6.10
CA TRP A 113 9.35 -14.66 -7.23
C TRP A 113 10.82 -14.40 -6.93
N LEU A 114 11.15 -13.86 -5.76
CA LEU A 114 12.54 -13.68 -5.33
C LEU A 114 13.30 -15.01 -5.37
N LYS A 115 12.69 -16.07 -4.85
CA LYS A 115 13.30 -17.41 -4.86
C LYS A 115 13.43 -17.96 -6.28
N ASN A 116 12.34 -17.90 -7.08
CA ASN A 116 12.28 -18.59 -8.36
C ASN A 116 13.07 -17.86 -9.46
N TRP A 117 13.04 -16.52 -9.47
CA TRP A 117 13.72 -15.76 -10.52
C TRP A 117 15.18 -15.47 -10.22
N TYR A 118 15.49 -15.27 -8.93
CA TYR A 118 16.80 -14.75 -8.52
C TYR A 118 17.55 -15.66 -7.55
N ASN A 119 16.96 -16.78 -7.15
CA ASN A 119 17.47 -17.63 -6.05
C ASN A 119 17.84 -16.82 -4.80
N ALA A 120 17.00 -15.82 -4.47
CA ALA A 120 17.23 -14.87 -3.40
C ALA A 120 16.14 -14.99 -2.32
N LYS A 121 16.48 -14.55 -1.11
CA LYS A 121 15.54 -14.20 -0.04
C LYS A 121 15.26 -12.70 -0.07
N PRO A 122 14.18 -12.22 0.58
CA PRO A 122 13.99 -10.78 0.78
C PRO A 122 15.24 -10.15 1.40
N ASN A 123 15.67 -9.02 0.85
CA ASN A 123 16.88 -8.32 1.30
C ASN A 123 16.60 -7.62 2.64
N ALA A 124 17.22 -8.10 3.71
CA ALA A 124 16.98 -7.63 5.08
C ALA A 124 17.30 -6.14 5.26
N ALA A 125 18.33 -5.62 4.59
CA ALA A 125 18.67 -4.19 4.68
C ALA A 125 17.59 -3.32 4.03
N GLN A 126 17.05 -3.72 2.88
CA GLN A 126 15.97 -2.99 2.20
C GLN A 126 14.66 -3.06 2.99
N MET A 127 14.33 -4.21 3.57
CA MET A 127 13.18 -4.34 4.46
C MET A 127 13.30 -3.42 5.69
N LYS A 128 14.50 -3.37 6.30
CA LYS A 128 14.76 -2.50 7.45
C LYS A 128 14.61 -1.02 7.11
N LEU A 129 15.08 -0.58 5.94
CA LEU A 129 14.88 0.80 5.49
C LEU A 129 13.38 1.15 5.44
N MET A 130 12.57 0.30 4.81
CA MET A 130 11.12 0.50 4.71
C MET A 130 10.46 0.56 6.10
N VAL A 131 10.83 -0.35 7.01
CA VAL A 131 10.28 -0.35 8.38
C VAL A 131 10.64 0.95 9.11
N VAL A 132 11.88 1.43 8.99
CA VAL A 132 12.31 2.69 9.64
C VAL A 132 11.56 3.89 9.06
N ASP A 133 11.45 3.96 7.75
CA ASP A 133 10.76 5.07 7.08
C ASP A 133 9.26 5.13 7.42
N MET A 134 8.62 3.96 7.63
CA MET A 134 7.18 3.86 7.93
C MET A 134 6.84 3.86 9.43
N GLN A 135 7.82 3.76 10.33
CA GLN A 135 7.55 3.65 11.77
C GLN A 135 6.69 4.78 12.34
N PRO A 136 6.88 6.07 11.98
CA PRO A 136 6.01 7.14 12.47
C PRO A 136 4.53 6.94 12.11
N MET A 137 4.26 6.42 10.92
CA MET A 137 2.90 6.13 10.47
C MET A 137 2.26 4.96 11.22
N VAL A 138 3.05 3.91 11.50
CA VAL A 138 2.62 2.79 12.35
C VAL A 138 2.25 3.28 13.74
N ASP A 139 3.10 4.09 14.35
CA ASP A 139 2.87 4.63 15.70
C ASP A 139 1.63 5.53 15.72
N ALA A 140 1.45 6.39 14.73
CA ALA A 140 0.27 7.24 14.59
C ALA A 140 -1.03 6.41 14.43
N SER A 141 -1.00 5.36 13.59
CA SER A 141 -2.15 4.49 13.37
C SER A 141 -2.60 3.75 14.64
N GLN A 142 -1.67 3.49 15.54
CA GLN A 142 -1.91 2.84 16.83
C GLN A 142 -2.14 3.82 17.97
N GLY A 143 -2.10 5.10 17.63
CA GLY A 143 -2.29 6.11 18.63
C GLY A 143 -1.10 6.38 19.54
N LYS A 144 0.11 6.09 19.10
CA LYS A 144 1.35 6.27 19.85
C LYS A 144 2.15 7.47 19.35
N MET A 145 1.61 8.68 19.44
CA MET A 145 2.35 9.89 19.05
C MET A 145 3.05 10.49 20.28
N PRO A 146 4.36 10.75 20.22
CA PRO A 146 5.07 11.47 21.27
C PRO A 146 4.49 12.89 21.44
N GLY A 147 4.07 13.24 22.64
CA GLY A 147 3.65 14.61 23.00
C GLY A 147 2.17 14.96 22.82
N HIS A 148 1.30 14.05 22.31
CA HIS A 148 -0.13 14.32 22.10
C HIS A 148 -1.03 13.33 22.85
N SER A 149 -1.01 13.36 24.16
CA SER A 149 -1.80 12.42 25.01
C SER A 149 -3.31 12.64 24.98
N MET A 150 -3.84 13.68 24.32
CA MET A 150 -5.24 14.08 24.49
C MET A 150 -6.07 14.32 23.22
N MET A 151 -5.54 14.12 22.01
CA MET A 151 -6.32 14.30 20.79
C MET A 151 -6.15 13.13 19.81
N MET A 152 -6.26 11.92 20.33
CA MET A 152 -6.17 10.75 19.49
C MET A 152 -7.56 10.40 18.97
N GLY A 153 -7.73 10.45 17.66
CA GLY A 153 -8.95 9.98 17.01
C GLY A 153 -9.30 8.54 17.40
N SER A 154 -10.48 8.09 17.06
CA SER A 154 -10.84 6.69 17.25
C SER A 154 -9.83 5.79 16.51
N PRO A 155 -9.65 4.52 16.93
CA PRO A 155 -8.81 3.58 16.18
C PRO A 155 -9.18 3.47 14.70
N ASP A 156 -10.45 3.61 14.36
CA ASP A 156 -10.94 3.59 12.99
C ASP A 156 -10.45 4.82 12.21
N LYS A 157 -10.56 6.02 12.81
CA LYS A 157 -10.08 7.27 12.21
C LYS A 157 -8.56 7.25 12.03
N ASN A 158 -7.83 6.87 13.07
CA ASN A 158 -6.37 6.78 13.02
C ASN A 158 -5.89 5.79 11.94
N PHE A 159 -6.61 4.66 11.78
CA PHE A 159 -6.32 3.70 10.73
C PHE A 159 -6.48 4.33 9.35
N LEU A 160 -7.59 4.99 9.06
CA LEU A 160 -7.83 5.62 7.75
C LEU A 160 -6.83 6.75 7.47
N GLU A 161 -6.60 7.64 8.42
CA GLU A 161 -5.66 8.77 8.29
C GLU A 161 -4.23 8.33 7.96
N ASN A 162 -3.83 7.14 8.41
CA ASN A 162 -2.49 6.62 8.19
C ASN A 162 -2.43 5.60 7.04
N MET A 163 -3.52 4.90 6.75
CA MET A 163 -3.56 3.96 5.62
C MET A 163 -3.63 4.68 4.26
N ILE A 164 -4.24 5.86 4.19
CA ILE A 164 -4.25 6.69 2.97
C ILE A 164 -2.81 7.01 2.51
N PRO A 165 -1.95 7.67 3.29
CA PRO A 165 -0.58 7.94 2.87
C PRO A 165 0.27 6.66 2.75
N HIS A 166 -0.04 5.60 3.49
CA HIS A 166 0.59 4.30 3.31
C HIS A 166 0.30 3.74 1.92
N HIS A 167 -0.95 3.72 1.48
CA HIS A 167 -1.32 3.27 0.13
C HIS A 167 -0.74 4.18 -0.95
N GLN A 168 -0.73 5.51 -0.74
CA GLN A 168 -0.09 6.42 -1.67
C GLN A 168 1.39 6.07 -1.89
N SER A 169 2.10 5.69 -0.82
CA SER A 169 3.50 5.28 -0.95
C SER A 169 3.69 4.01 -1.79
N ALA A 170 2.78 3.02 -1.67
CA ALA A 170 2.81 1.84 -2.52
C ALA A 170 2.53 2.17 -4.00
N VAL A 171 1.58 3.09 -4.26
CA VAL A 171 1.28 3.59 -5.62
C VAL A 171 2.53 4.24 -6.23
N ASP A 172 3.27 5.05 -5.47
CA ASP A 172 4.46 5.71 -5.97
C ASP A 172 5.62 4.71 -6.21
N MET A 173 5.81 3.75 -5.31
CA MET A 173 6.73 2.62 -5.54
C MET A 173 6.34 1.83 -6.80
N ALA A 174 5.05 1.58 -6.99
CA ALA A 174 4.54 0.82 -8.14
C ALA A 174 4.76 1.57 -9.46
N LYS A 175 4.53 2.88 -9.52
CA LYS A 175 4.86 3.72 -10.68
C LYS A 175 6.33 3.61 -11.07
N LEU A 176 7.22 3.58 -10.09
CA LEU A 176 8.64 3.37 -10.34
C LEU A 176 8.93 1.99 -10.94
N ALA A 177 8.24 0.94 -10.49
CA ALA A 177 8.38 -0.40 -11.03
C ALA A 177 7.90 -0.52 -12.49
N LEU A 178 6.87 0.22 -12.90
CA LEU A 178 6.41 0.21 -14.30
C LEU A 178 7.53 0.60 -15.27
N THR A 179 8.41 1.50 -14.86
CA THR A 179 9.51 1.99 -15.70
C THR A 179 10.79 1.19 -15.54
N LYS A 180 11.12 0.75 -14.32
CA LYS A 180 12.44 0.21 -13.98
C LYS A 180 12.51 -1.31 -13.83
N ALA A 181 11.38 -1.98 -13.56
CA ALA A 181 11.39 -3.42 -13.35
C ALA A 181 11.84 -4.17 -14.61
N LEU A 182 12.69 -5.17 -14.38
CA LEU A 182 13.19 -6.05 -15.44
C LEU A 182 12.12 -7.07 -15.88
N ARG A 183 11.35 -7.60 -14.92
CA ARG A 183 10.36 -8.65 -15.14
C ARG A 183 9.00 -8.07 -15.53
N PRO A 184 8.43 -8.50 -16.68
CA PRO A 184 7.08 -8.06 -17.08
C PRO A 184 6.00 -8.40 -16.05
N GLU A 185 6.13 -9.56 -15.38
CA GLU A 185 5.20 -9.98 -14.33
C GLU A 185 5.20 -9.02 -13.14
N LEU A 186 6.37 -8.43 -12.82
CA LEU A 186 6.48 -7.44 -11.77
C LEU A 186 5.83 -6.10 -12.17
N LYS A 187 5.92 -5.72 -13.45
CA LYS A 187 5.20 -4.54 -13.98
C LYS A 187 3.69 -4.75 -13.93
N THR A 188 3.20 -5.92 -14.34
CA THR A 188 1.77 -6.26 -14.25
C THR A 188 1.27 -6.23 -12.81
N PHE A 189 2.05 -6.77 -11.87
CA PHE A 189 1.74 -6.71 -10.45
C PHE A 189 1.70 -5.26 -9.93
N ALA A 190 2.69 -4.44 -10.30
CA ALA A 190 2.74 -3.03 -9.93
C ALA A 190 1.53 -2.25 -10.46
N GLN A 191 1.07 -2.53 -11.68
CA GLN A 191 -0.16 -1.91 -12.20
C GLN A 191 -1.37 -2.31 -11.34
N GLY A 192 -1.49 -3.58 -10.94
CA GLY A 192 -2.55 -4.04 -10.04
C GLY A 192 -2.52 -3.32 -8.67
N VAL A 193 -1.34 -3.07 -8.12
CA VAL A 193 -1.19 -2.27 -6.89
C VAL A 193 -1.72 -0.85 -7.08
N ILE A 194 -1.38 -0.20 -8.21
CA ILE A 194 -1.89 1.15 -8.53
C ILE A 194 -3.40 1.15 -8.61
N ASP A 195 -3.97 0.22 -9.37
CA ASP A 195 -5.41 0.17 -9.64
C ASP A 195 -6.22 -0.03 -8.36
N VAL A 196 -5.82 -1.02 -7.55
CA VAL A 196 -6.54 -1.36 -6.31
C VAL A 196 -6.36 -0.27 -5.26
N GLN A 197 -5.13 0.13 -4.96
CA GLN A 197 -4.88 1.03 -3.84
C GLN A 197 -5.33 2.47 -4.10
N THR A 198 -5.41 2.92 -5.36
CA THR A 198 -6.01 4.22 -5.70
C THR A 198 -7.51 4.23 -5.39
N VAL A 199 -8.22 3.14 -5.67
CA VAL A 199 -9.64 2.99 -5.31
C VAL A 199 -9.82 2.99 -3.80
N GLU A 200 -8.99 2.25 -3.08
CA GLU A 200 -9.03 2.18 -1.61
C GLU A 200 -8.76 3.55 -0.96
N ILE A 201 -7.78 4.32 -1.46
CA ILE A 201 -7.53 5.70 -1.02
C ILE A 201 -8.80 6.54 -1.12
N THR A 202 -9.43 6.58 -2.30
CA THR A 202 -10.66 7.35 -2.53
C THR A 202 -11.79 6.94 -1.59
N GLN A 203 -11.93 5.64 -1.34
CA GLN A 203 -12.92 5.11 -0.41
C GLN A 203 -12.63 5.53 1.03
N TYR A 204 -11.36 5.46 1.46
CA TYR A 204 -10.95 5.83 2.83
C TYR A 204 -11.10 7.33 3.08
N GLU A 205 -10.77 8.16 2.11
CA GLU A 205 -11.03 9.61 2.19
C GLU A 205 -12.52 9.92 2.35
N THR A 206 -13.38 9.20 1.64
CA THR A 206 -14.84 9.35 1.73
C THR A 206 -15.33 9.01 3.14
N TRP A 207 -14.89 7.88 3.70
CA TRP A 207 -15.26 7.48 5.05
C TRP A 207 -14.71 8.44 6.10
N LEU A 208 -13.46 8.89 5.95
CA LEU A 208 -12.84 9.84 6.86
C LEU A 208 -13.60 11.17 6.92
N LYS A 209 -14.09 11.68 5.79
CA LYS A 209 -14.95 12.87 5.72
C LYS A 209 -16.29 12.68 6.45
N ALA A 210 -16.80 11.45 6.49
CA ALA A 210 -18.05 11.12 7.18
C ALA A 210 -17.87 10.93 8.70
N MET A 211 -16.65 10.69 9.17
CA MET A 211 -16.31 10.49 10.60
C MET A 211 -16.08 11.81 11.36
N LYS A 212 -16.89 12.83 11.09
CA LYS A 212 -16.78 14.16 11.78
C LYS A 212 -17.22 14.09 13.22
#